data_9cf255fd6a1b3243e2af555dab68ba84
#
_entry.id   9cf255fd6a1b3243e2af555dab68ba84
#
_cell.length_a   1.000
_cell.length_b   1.000
_cell.length_c   1.000
_cell.angle_alpha   90.00
_cell.angle_beta   90.00
_cell.angle_gamma   90.00
#
_symmetry.space_group_name_H-M   'P 1'
#
loop_
_entity.id
_entity.type
_entity.pdbx_description
1 polymer ?
#
loop_
_entity_poly.entity_id
_entity_poly.type
_entity_poly.pdbx_seq_one_letter_code
_entity_poly.pdbx_strand_id
1 'polypeptide(L)'
;MPADTATPSTDAPTVQIDIVSDVMCPWCIVGYKQLEQALGAVGVGAYLRWHPFELNPQMQAEGQNMAEHLAEKYGSTPAQSVENRKRLSQMGSDLGFAFNFSDDTRMQNTFAAHQLLTWAQAKGLQHPL
;
A
#
# COMPACT_ATOMS: atom_id res chain seq x y z
N MET A 1 -11.49 -2.94 -5.27
CA MET A 1 -10.44 -3.88 -5.62
C MET A 1 -11.01 -5.26 -5.49
N PRO A 2 -11.10 -5.99 -6.55
CA PRO A 2 -11.45 -7.37 -6.36
C PRO A 2 -10.36 -7.96 -5.49
N ALA A 3 -10.73 -8.26 -4.33
CA ALA A 3 -9.95 -9.09 -3.47
C ALA A 3 -9.71 -10.43 -4.05
N ASP A 4 -9.91 -10.48 -5.29
CA ASP A 4 -9.91 -11.73 -5.82
C ASP A 4 -8.57 -12.21 -6.10
N THR A 5 -8.15 -12.52 -5.12
CA THR A 5 -7.58 -13.77 -5.07
C THR A 5 -8.46 -14.73 -5.76
N ALA A 6 -8.20 -14.91 -6.97
CA ALA A 6 -8.75 -16.03 -7.69
C ALA A 6 -8.76 -17.20 -6.72
N THR A 7 -9.93 -17.72 -6.43
CA THR A 7 -10.05 -18.95 -5.68
C THR A 7 -9.13 -19.93 -6.39
N PRO A 8 -8.01 -20.36 -5.77
CA PRO A 8 -7.11 -21.26 -6.45
C PRO A 8 -7.91 -22.47 -6.86
N SER A 9 -7.73 -22.92 -8.09
CA SER A 9 -8.25 -24.24 -8.46
C SER A 9 -7.71 -25.23 -7.45
N THR A 10 -8.45 -26.29 -7.15
CA THR A 10 -8.05 -27.30 -6.16
C THR A 10 -6.68 -27.91 -6.44
N ASP A 11 -6.15 -27.71 -7.66
CA ASP A 11 -4.86 -28.23 -8.10
C ASP A 11 -3.75 -27.17 -8.15
N ALA A 12 -4.06 -25.89 -7.94
CA ALA A 12 -3.06 -24.83 -7.96
C ALA A 12 -2.32 -24.77 -6.63
N PRO A 13 -0.99 -24.65 -6.61
CA PRO A 13 -0.25 -24.40 -5.38
C PRO A 13 -0.69 -23.08 -4.75
N THR A 14 -0.80 -23.08 -3.43
CA THR A 14 -1.17 -21.90 -2.64
C THR A 14 -0.07 -21.62 -1.62
N VAL A 15 0.31 -20.36 -1.53
CA VAL A 15 1.29 -19.89 -0.55
C VAL A 15 0.66 -18.92 0.42
N GLN A 16 1.15 -18.92 1.65
CA GLN A 16 0.81 -17.88 2.62
C GLN A 16 1.86 -16.78 2.55
N ILE A 17 1.43 -15.55 2.43
CA ILE A 17 2.31 -14.38 2.38
C ILE A 17 1.89 -13.40 3.44
N ASP A 18 2.81 -13.07 4.33
CA ASP A 18 2.62 -12.04 5.33
C ASP A 18 3.27 -10.75 4.82
N ILE A 19 2.48 -9.68 4.76
CA ILE A 19 2.92 -8.38 4.26
C ILE A 19 2.92 -7.39 5.41
N VAL A 20 4.07 -6.84 5.72
CA VAL A 20 4.21 -5.75 6.68
C VAL A 20 4.21 -4.44 5.92
N SER A 21 3.22 -3.61 6.15
CA SER A 21 3.06 -2.38 5.36
C SER A 21 2.35 -1.28 6.14
N ASP A 22 2.45 -0.06 5.61
CA ASP A 22 1.68 1.08 6.06
C ASP A 22 0.73 1.53 4.94
N VAL A 23 -0.53 1.79 5.28
CA VAL A 23 -1.56 2.20 4.33
C VAL A 23 -1.26 3.55 3.65
N MET A 24 -0.39 4.37 4.24
CA MET A 24 0.05 5.64 3.66
C MET A 24 1.30 5.52 2.79
N CYS A 25 1.86 4.34 2.64
CA CYS A 25 3.08 4.14 1.87
C CYS A 25 2.73 3.81 0.40
N PRO A 26 2.95 4.73 -0.54
CA PRO A 26 2.67 4.44 -1.95
C PRO A 26 3.55 3.34 -2.52
N TRP A 27 4.78 3.18 -2.03
CA TRP A 27 5.66 2.09 -2.43
C TRP A 27 5.14 0.72 -2.00
N CYS A 28 4.40 0.64 -0.89
CA CYS A 28 3.75 -0.59 -0.46
C CYS A 28 2.65 -1.02 -1.46
N ILE A 29 1.92 -0.04 -2.01
CA ILE A 29 0.92 -0.31 -3.06
C ILE A 29 1.57 -0.82 -4.33
N VAL A 30 2.65 -0.19 -4.76
CA VAL A 30 3.43 -0.62 -5.93
C VAL A 30 3.94 -2.05 -5.71
N GLY A 31 4.53 -2.33 -4.56
CA GLY A 31 5.03 -3.66 -4.22
C GLY A 31 3.94 -4.72 -4.23
N TYR A 32 2.79 -4.41 -3.67
CA TYR A 32 1.64 -5.32 -3.69
C TYR A 32 1.15 -5.59 -5.12
N LYS A 33 1.02 -4.57 -5.95
CA LYS A 33 0.60 -4.74 -7.35
C LYS A 33 1.58 -5.56 -8.16
N GLN A 34 2.87 -5.42 -7.90
CA GLN A 34 3.90 -6.26 -8.51
C GLN A 34 3.77 -7.72 -8.05
N LEU A 35 3.52 -7.96 -6.76
CA LEU A 35 3.26 -9.29 -6.23
C LEU A 35 2.03 -9.93 -6.88
N GLU A 36 0.93 -9.19 -6.96
CA GLU A 36 -0.31 -9.66 -7.59
C GLU A 36 -0.07 -10.08 -9.04
N GLN A 37 0.67 -9.28 -9.79
CA GLN A 37 1.02 -9.58 -11.17
C GLN A 37 1.89 -10.83 -11.28
N ALA A 38 2.88 -10.97 -10.40
CA ALA A 38 3.77 -12.13 -10.38
C ALA A 38 3.01 -13.43 -10.03
N LEU A 39 2.12 -13.39 -9.05
CA LEU A 39 1.29 -14.54 -8.69
C LEU A 39 0.41 -14.98 -9.85
N GLY A 40 -0.19 -14.04 -10.57
CA GLY A 40 -0.96 -14.32 -11.77
C GLY A 40 -0.12 -14.95 -12.89
N ALA A 41 1.10 -14.44 -13.08
CA ALA A 41 2.00 -14.93 -14.13
C ALA A 41 2.47 -16.36 -13.90
N VAL A 42 2.67 -16.76 -12.63
CA VAL A 42 3.11 -18.12 -12.29
C VAL A 42 1.97 -19.06 -11.94
N GLY A 43 0.74 -18.59 -11.90
CA GLY A 43 -0.45 -19.41 -11.61
C GLY A 43 -0.49 -19.93 -10.17
N VAL A 44 0.01 -19.15 -9.20
CA VAL A 44 0.02 -19.51 -7.79
C VAL A 44 -1.03 -18.69 -7.04
N GLY A 45 -1.86 -19.36 -6.23
CA GLY A 45 -2.77 -18.69 -5.31
C GLY A 45 -2.04 -18.25 -4.05
N ALA A 46 -2.58 -17.25 -3.36
CA ALA A 46 -1.97 -16.76 -2.13
C ALA A 46 -3.02 -16.44 -1.07
N TYR A 47 -2.69 -16.77 0.18
CA TYR A 47 -3.34 -16.22 1.34
C TYR A 47 -2.53 -15.03 1.83
N LEU A 48 -3.09 -13.84 1.74
CA LEU A 48 -2.42 -12.61 2.13
C LEU A 48 -2.85 -12.20 3.54
N ARG A 49 -1.88 -11.96 4.40
CA ARG A 49 -2.09 -11.40 5.73
C ARG A 49 -1.31 -10.09 5.82
N TRP A 50 -2.02 -9.03 6.11
CA TRP A 50 -1.46 -7.70 6.25
C TRP A 50 -1.17 -7.40 7.70
N HIS A 51 0.07 -7.03 8.00
CA HIS A 51 0.52 -6.69 9.34
C HIS A 51 0.77 -5.18 9.43
N PRO A 52 0.34 -4.54 10.51
CA PRO A 52 0.48 -3.11 10.66
C PRO A 52 1.94 -2.71 10.86
N PHE A 53 2.32 -1.65 10.19
CA PHE A 53 3.56 -0.94 10.45
C PHE A 53 3.29 0.56 10.31
N GLU A 54 3.64 1.34 11.32
CA GLU A 54 3.50 2.79 11.27
C GLU A 54 4.84 3.41 10.89
N LEU A 55 4.93 3.91 9.66
CA LEU A 55 6.11 4.66 9.22
C LEU A 55 6.27 5.96 10.00
N ASN A 56 5.16 6.57 10.40
CA ASN A 56 5.13 7.86 11.06
C ASN A 56 4.21 7.81 12.29
N PRO A 57 4.60 7.09 13.36
CA PRO A 57 3.74 6.91 14.53
C PRO A 57 3.48 8.21 15.29
N GLN A 58 4.30 9.24 15.07
CA GLN A 58 4.17 10.55 15.70
C GLN A 58 3.38 11.55 14.85
N MET A 59 2.86 11.13 13.69
CA MET A 59 2.06 11.99 12.84
C MET A 59 0.84 12.52 13.60
N GLN A 60 0.62 13.83 13.52
CA GLN A 60 -0.52 14.48 14.15
C GLN A 60 -1.85 14.00 13.55
N ALA A 61 -2.94 14.13 14.30
CA ALA A 61 -4.25 13.69 13.86
C ALA A 61 -4.72 14.42 12.58
N GLU A 62 -4.37 15.70 12.43
CA GLU A 62 -4.66 16.50 11.25
C GLU A 62 -3.78 16.18 10.04
N GLY A 63 -2.75 15.37 10.25
CA GLY A 63 -1.79 15.03 9.20
C GLY A 63 -0.83 16.16 8.86
N GLN A 64 -0.11 15.97 7.76
CA GLN A 64 0.88 16.93 7.27
C GLN A 64 0.93 16.90 5.75
N ASN A 65 1.21 18.03 5.12
CA ASN A 65 1.47 18.06 3.68
C ASN A 65 2.61 17.09 3.32
N MET A 66 2.41 16.29 2.27
CA MET A 66 3.37 15.24 1.90
C MET A 66 4.75 15.80 1.57
N ALA A 67 4.82 16.88 0.79
CA ALA A 67 6.10 17.47 0.39
C ALA A 67 6.85 18.03 1.61
N GLU A 68 6.15 18.68 2.53
CA GLU A 68 6.73 19.17 3.78
C GLU A 68 7.25 18.02 4.65
N HIS A 69 6.47 16.95 4.76
CA HIS A 69 6.86 15.77 5.52
C HIS A 69 8.14 15.13 4.97
N LEU A 70 8.22 14.97 3.65
CA LEU A 70 9.38 14.38 3.00
C LEU A 70 10.62 15.28 3.13
N ALA A 71 10.43 16.60 3.12
CA ALA A 71 11.51 17.55 3.37
C ALA A 71 12.08 17.41 4.79
N GLU A 72 11.20 17.32 5.79
CA GLU A 72 11.60 17.17 7.19
C GLU A 72 12.27 15.82 7.46
N LYS A 73 11.70 14.74 6.95
CA LYS A 73 12.14 13.38 7.28
C LYS A 73 13.36 12.95 6.48
N TYR A 74 13.43 13.33 5.20
CA TYR A 74 14.45 12.85 4.26
C TYR A 74 15.28 13.94 3.61
N GLY A 75 15.00 15.21 3.90
CA GLY A 75 15.68 16.33 3.28
C GLY A 75 15.34 16.52 1.79
N SER A 76 14.22 15.99 1.33
CA SER A 76 13.82 16.10 -0.07
C SER A 76 13.51 17.54 -0.45
N THR A 77 14.01 17.98 -1.60
CA THR A 77 13.66 19.27 -2.18
C THR A 77 12.25 19.22 -2.81
N PRO A 78 11.57 20.36 -3.01
CA PRO A 78 10.29 20.37 -3.73
C PRO A 78 10.38 19.73 -5.12
N ALA A 79 11.46 19.96 -5.84
CA ALA A 79 11.67 19.35 -7.16
C ALA A 79 11.81 17.83 -7.08
N GLN A 80 12.52 17.31 -6.08
CA GLN A 80 12.63 15.87 -5.84
C GLN A 80 11.29 15.24 -5.49
N SER A 81 10.47 15.93 -4.68
CA SER A 81 9.12 15.46 -4.33
C SER A 81 8.22 15.36 -5.56
N VAL A 82 8.24 16.35 -6.43
CA VAL A 82 7.48 16.34 -7.69
C VAL A 82 7.93 15.18 -8.58
N GLU A 83 9.23 14.99 -8.74
CA GLU A 83 9.78 13.92 -9.57
C GLU A 83 9.43 12.53 -9.01
N ASN A 84 9.51 12.36 -7.70
CA ASN A 84 9.15 11.12 -7.04
C ASN A 84 7.65 10.79 -7.23
N ARG A 85 6.78 11.78 -7.11
CA ARG A 85 5.34 11.61 -7.36
C ARG A 85 5.04 11.21 -8.80
N LYS A 86 5.73 11.81 -9.76
CA LYS A 86 5.62 11.43 -11.19
C LYS A 86 6.02 9.99 -11.41
N ARG A 87 7.14 9.59 -10.81
CA ARG A 87 7.65 8.21 -10.93
C ARG A 87 6.68 7.21 -10.34
N LEU A 88 6.16 7.47 -9.15
CA LEU A 88 5.15 6.64 -8.50
C LEU A 88 3.87 6.54 -9.34
N SER A 89 3.39 7.67 -9.88
CA SER A 89 2.21 7.71 -10.73
C SER A 89 2.38 6.88 -12.00
N GLN A 90 3.56 6.93 -12.60
CA GLN A 90 3.86 6.14 -13.80
C GLN A 90 3.92 4.65 -13.45
N MET A 91 4.61 4.28 -12.39
CA MET A 91 4.69 2.88 -11.95
C MET A 91 3.31 2.33 -11.57
N GLY A 92 2.51 3.11 -10.87
CA GLY A 92 1.14 2.74 -10.55
C GLY A 92 0.29 2.53 -11.79
N SER A 93 0.34 3.46 -12.73
CA SER A 93 -0.40 3.36 -14.00
C SER A 93 -0.02 2.11 -14.78
N ASP A 94 1.26 1.79 -14.85
CA ASP A 94 1.76 0.58 -15.52
C ASP A 94 1.24 -0.71 -14.86
N LEU A 95 0.94 -0.65 -13.58
CA LEU A 95 0.40 -1.75 -12.78
C LEU A 95 -1.13 -1.72 -12.63
N GLY A 96 -1.79 -0.78 -13.28
CA GLY A 96 -3.25 -0.63 -13.22
C GLY A 96 -3.77 0.08 -11.97
N PHE A 97 -2.93 0.85 -11.28
CA PHE A 97 -3.33 1.63 -10.11
C PHE A 97 -3.10 3.12 -10.33
N ALA A 98 -4.17 3.92 -10.20
CA ALA A 98 -4.09 5.37 -10.35
C ALA A 98 -3.76 6.05 -9.03
N PHE A 99 -2.60 6.71 -8.97
CA PHE A 99 -2.28 7.63 -7.88
C PHE A 99 -2.77 9.03 -8.24
N ASN A 100 -3.48 9.66 -7.31
CA ASN A 100 -4.02 11.01 -7.49
C ASN A 100 -3.24 12.01 -6.63
N PHE A 101 -1.96 12.13 -6.90
CA PHE A 101 -1.11 13.08 -6.20
C PHE A 101 -1.36 14.53 -6.66
N SER A 102 -1.26 15.45 -5.73
CA SER A 102 -1.24 16.89 -5.98
C SER A 102 -0.30 17.57 -5.00
N ASP A 103 -0.13 18.89 -5.15
CA ASP A 103 0.65 19.66 -4.17
C ASP A 103 -0.03 19.72 -2.80
N ASP A 104 -1.34 19.41 -2.74
CA ASP A 104 -2.12 19.36 -1.52
C ASP A 104 -2.23 17.98 -0.90
N THR A 105 -1.58 16.97 -1.47
CA THR A 105 -1.58 15.62 -0.93
C THR A 105 -1.03 15.62 0.50
N ARG A 106 -1.74 14.95 1.40
CA ARG A 106 -1.40 14.91 2.82
C ARG A 106 -1.02 13.51 3.27
N MET A 107 -0.05 13.46 4.19
CA MET A 107 0.23 12.28 4.99
C MET A 107 -0.71 12.27 6.18
N GLN A 108 -1.24 11.09 6.53
CA GLN A 108 -2.18 10.92 7.64
C GLN A 108 -1.58 10.02 8.72
N ASN A 109 -2.08 10.15 9.95
CA ASN A 109 -1.81 9.15 10.96
C ASN A 109 -2.61 7.88 10.64
N THR A 110 -1.94 6.74 10.66
CA THR A 110 -2.51 5.47 10.18
C THR A 110 -2.93 4.51 11.30
N PHE A 111 -2.82 4.92 12.55
CA PHE A 111 -3.10 4.02 13.68
C PHE A 111 -4.52 3.45 13.65
N ALA A 112 -5.52 4.31 13.48
CA ALA A 112 -6.93 3.87 13.44
C ALA A 112 -7.21 2.95 12.24
N ALA A 113 -6.61 3.24 11.08
CA ALA A 113 -6.74 2.39 9.90
C ALA A 113 -6.15 0.99 10.15
N HIS A 114 -5.00 0.92 10.80
CA HIS A 114 -4.39 -0.37 11.17
C HIS A 114 -5.24 -1.15 12.19
N GLN A 115 -5.86 -0.47 13.13
CA GLN A 115 -6.81 -1.11 14.06
C GLN A 115 -7.98 -1.75 13.31
N LEU A 116 -8.55 -1.02 12.35
CA LEU A 116 -9.65 -1.53 11.54
C LEU A 116 -9.24 -2.75 10.72
N LEU A 117 -8.07 -2.69 10.09
CA LEU A 117 -7.54 -3.81 9.29
C LEU A 117 -7.25 -5.04 10.15
N THR A 118 -6.74 -4.87 11.35
CA THR A 118 -6.49 -5.97 12.29
C THR A 118 -7.81 -6.61 12.74
N TRP A 119 -8.80 -5.78 13.04
CA TRP A 119 -10.14 -6.27 13.36
C TRP A 119 -10.76 -7.03 12.18
N ALA A 120 -10.62 -6.51 10.97
CA ALA A 120 -11.14 -7.13 9.76
C ALA A 120 -10.49 -8.49 9.48
N GLN A 121 -9.22 -8.66 9.83
CA GLN A 121 -8.53 -9.95 9.71
C GLN A 121 -9.25 -11.04 10.51
N ALA A 122 -9.63 -10.75 11.75
CA ALA A 122 -10.35 -11.69 12.60
C ALA A 122 -11.74 -12.07 12.03
N LYS A 123 -12.29 -11.25 11.14
CA LYS A 123 -13.57 -11.47 10.46
C LYS A 123 -13.42 -12.06 9.06
N GLY A 124 -12.20 -12.32 8.60
CA GLY A 124 -11.95 -12.79 7.24
C GLY A 124 -12.17 -11.72 6.17
N LEU A 125 -12.16 -10.43 6.53
CA LEU A 125 -12.49 -9.31 5.65
C LEU A 125 -11.32 -8.35 5.41
N GLN A 126 -10.11 -8.71 5.84
CA GLN A 126 -8.97 -7.79 5.80
C GLN A 126 -8.59 -7.38 4.38
N HIS A 127 -8.44 -8.34 3.48
CA HIS A 127 -7.97 -8.06 2.13
C HIS A 127 -8.97 -7.23 1.31
N PRO A 128 -10.29 -7.50 1.34
CA PRO A 128 -11.27 -6.65 0.67
C PRO A 128 -11.34 -5.21 1.19
N LEU A 129 -10.98 -5.01 2.45
CA LEU A 129 -11.04 -3.70 3.09
C LEU A 129 -9.89 -2.80 2.64
#